data_a0b95c12e77253d8c5e674fa5addd4f0
#
_entry.id   a0b95c12e77253d8c5e674fa5addd4f0
#
_cell.length_a   1.000
_cell.length_b   1.000
_cell.length_c   1.000
_cell.angle_alpha   90.00
_cell.angle_beta   90.00
_cell.angle_gamma   90.00
#
_symmetry.space_group_name_H-M   'P 1'
#
loop_
_entity.id
_entity.type
_entity.pdbx_description
1 polymer ?
#
loop_
_entity_poly.entity_id
_entity_poly.type
_entity_poly.pdbx_seq_one_letter_code
_entity_poly.pdbx_strand_id
1 'polypeptide(L)'
;LTGEKDIKAMRTVGTLHQKILGDIENNIVSGEWPPGYRIPFEVELAKHYNVSRMTANKVLTQLANAGLIERRKKSGSFVAQPRNQAAILEIYDIEDEVRALNKDYHFRMEECRERKTVATDRLRLSVAGKEKSIYVVCLHFADGKPFCLEERLINLKTVPQAKDMDFSTVSPGKWLIAQIPWTAAEHRISAQLADEQLARRLEIPPQSACLVVERKTWDVSGPVTSVRFSYPSDSHAITARFAPASS
;
A
#
# COMPACT_ATOMS: atom_id res chain seq x y z
N LEU A 1 -19.58 17.44 44.60
CA LEU A 1 -20.19 17.73 43.27
C LEU A 1 -19.25 18.64 42.47
N THR A 2 -18.07 18.17 42.12
CA THR A 2 -17.13 18.82 41.17
C THR A 2 -16.18 17.74 40.65
N GLY A 3 -16.53 17.10 39.56
CA GLY A 3 -15.69 16.02 39.02
C GLY A 3 -16.06 15.54 37.61
N GLU A 4 -17.03 16.15 36.97
CA GLU A 4 -17.60 15.58 35.72
C GLU A 4 -17.43 16.48 34.47
N LYS A 5 -16.77 17.65 34.60
CA LYS A 5 -16.56 18.59 33.49
C LYS A 5 -15.20 18.50 32.79
N ASP A 6 -14.20 17.83 33.40
CA ASP A 6 -12.84 17.80 32.82
C ASP A 6 -12.51 16.62 31.90
N ILE A 7 -13.43 15.62 31.79
CA ILE A 7 -13.19 14.43 30.94
C ILE A 7 -13.62 14.66 29.47
N LYS A 8 -14.41 15.72 29.19
CA LYS A 8 -14.94 15.97 27.84
C LYS A 8 -14.01 16.78 26.93
N ALA A 9 -12.94 17.39 27.49
CA ALA A 9 -11.98 18.21 26.74
C ALA A 9 -10.81 17.43 26.14
N MET A 10 -10.59 16.16 26.48
CA MET A 10 -9.45 15.38 26.04
C MET A 10 -9.69 14.50 24.80
N ARG A 11 -10.90 14.54 24.21
CA ARG A 11 -11.28 13.67 23.07
C ARG A 11 -11.18 14.32 21.68
N THR A 12 -10.74 15.57 21.55
CA THR A 12 -10.86 16.32 20.28
C THR A 12 -9.52 16.69 19.63
N VAL A 13 -8.37 16.45 20.24
CA VAL A 13 -7.07 16.92 19.72
C VAL A 13 -6.45 15.95 18.70
N GLY A 14 -6.85 14.68 18.71
CA GLY A 14 -6.44 13.71 17.67
C GLY A 14 -7.16 13.87 16.32
N THR A 15 -8.34 14.49 16.33
CA THR A 15 -9.23 14.54 15.16
C THR A 15 -8.88 15.62 14.15
N LEU A 16 -8.40 16.80 14.59
CA LEU A 16 -8.18 17.94 13.69
C LEU A 16 -6.93 17.79 12.83
N HIS A 17 -5.84 17.31 13.41
CA HIS A 17 -4.62 16.97 12.68
C HIS A 17 -4.88 15.86 11.64
N GLN A 18 -5.59 14.79 12.04
CA GLN A 18 -5.97 13.69 11.14
C GLN A 18 -6.93 14.16 10.04
N LYS A 19 -7.87 15.07 10.37
CA LYS A 19 -8.76 15.65 9.38
C LYS A 19 -7.99 16.43 8.30
N ILE A 20 -7.11 17.35 8.70
CA ILE A 20 -6.30 18.14 7.75
C ILE A 20 -5.45 17.24 6.87
N LEU A 21 -4.85 16.22 7.48
CA LEU A 21 -4.04 15.23 6.77
C LEU A 21 -4.88 14.52 5.70
N GLY A 22 -6.05 13.98 6.09
CA GLY A 22 -6.95 13.28 5.19
C GLY A 22 -7.52 14.18 4.08
N ASP A 23 -7.87 15.44 4.39
CA ASP A 23 -8.37 16.38 3.39
C ASP A 23 -7.31 16.67 2.30
N ILE A 24 -6.06 16.92 2.72
CA ILE A 24 -4.95 17.17 1.77
C ILE A 24 -4.64 15.91 0.96
N GLU A 25 -4.64 14.75 1.58
CA GLU A 25 -4.45 13.48 0.87
C GLU A 25 -5.53 13.19 -0.14
N ASN A 26 -6.79 13.41 0.23
CA ASN A 26 -7.92 13.24 -0.68
C ASN A 26 -7.78 14.14 -1.92
N ASN A 27 -7.38 15.41 -1.75
CA ASN A 27 -7.16 16.33 -2.86
C ASN A 27 -6.02 15.86 -3.79
N ILE A 28 -4.98 15.25 -3.23
CA ILE A 28 -3.86 14.68 -4.02
C ILE A 28 -4.31 13.40 -4.74
N VAL A 29 -4.96 12.48 -4.01
CA VAL A 29 -5.36 11.17 -4.54
C VAL A 29 -6.49 11.30 -5.57
N SER A 30 -7.44 12.21 -5.36
CA SER A 30 -8.53 12.48 -6.33
C SER A 30 -8.03 13.18 -7.60
N GLY A 31 -6.78 13.68 -7.61
CA GLY A 31 -6.24 14.47 -8.71
C GLY A 31 -6.70 15.94 -8.73
N GLU A 32 -7.46 16.38 -7.72
CA GLU A 32 -7.83 17.80 -7.57
C GLU A 32 -6.58 18.66 -7.42
N TRP A 33 -5.58 18.15 -6.71
CA TRP A 33 -4.23 18.70 -6.70
C TRP A 33 -3.28 17.80 -7.50
N PRO A 34 -3.09 18.10 -8.79
CA PRO A 34 -2.24 17.27 -9.65
C PRO A 34 -0.75 17.35 -9.27
N PRO A 35 0.08 16.42 -9.72
CA PRO A 35 1.53 16.46 -9.54
C PRO A 35 2.12 17.82 -9.93
N GLY A 36 2.94 18.39 -9.05
CA GLY A 36 3.50 19.74 -9.22
C GLY A 36 2.60 20.89 -8.73
N TYR A 37 1.36 20.60 -8.32
CA TYR A 37 0.49 21.61 -7.71
C TYR A 37 1.12 22.20 -6.46
N ARG A 38 1.10 23.52 -6.34
CA ARG A 38 1.64 24.23 -5.18
C ARG A 38 0.63 24.22 -4.05
N ILE A 39 0.95 23.53 -2.99
CA ILE A 39 0.12 23.46 -1.79
C ILE A 39 0.12 24.82 -1.07
N PRO A 40 -1.03 25.28 -0.53
CA PRO A 40 -1.08 26.51 0.26
C PRO A 40 -0.02 26.52 1.38
N PHE A 41 0.52 27.70 1.69
CA PHE A 41 1.53 27.83 2.74
C PHE A 41 0.99 27.46 4.11
N GLU A 42 1.89 27.11 5.04
CA GLU A 42 1.54 26.77 6.43
C GLU A 42 0.64 27.82 7.10
N VAL A 43 0.81 29.10 6.76
CA VAL A 43 0.01 30.20 7.28
C VAL A 43 -1.42 30.18 6.73
N GLU A 44 -1.56 29.87 5.45
CA GLU A 44 -2.86 29.79 4.77
C GLU A 44 -3.65 28.57 5.24
N LEU A 45 -2.97 27.40 5.34
CA LEU A 45 -3.55 26.19 5.91
C LEU A 45 -3.97 26.38 7.37
N ALA A 46 -3.10 27.04 8.18
CA ALA A 46 -3.40 27.33 9.57
C ALA A 46 -4.66 28.21 9.70
N LYS A 47 -4.80 29.22 8.83
CA LYS A 47 -5.99 30.09 8.78
C LYS A 47 -7.22 29.33 8.31
N HIS A 48 -7.10 28.53 7.25
CA HIS A 48 -8.23 27.78 6.65
C HIS A 48 -8.82 26.76 7.65
N TYR A 49 -7.96 26.02 8.33
CA TYR A 49 -8.37 24.98 9.29
C TYR A 49 -8.50 25.46 10.74
N ASN A 50 -8.27 26.75 10.98
CA ASN A 50 -8.27 27.35 12.32
C ASN A 50 -7.35 26.60 13.31
N VAL A 51 -6.13 26.33 12.90
CA VAL A 51 -5.09 25.66 13.70
C VAL A 51 -3.83 26.52 13.84
N SER A 52 -2.92 26.10 14.70
CA SER A 52 -1.61 26.75 14.79
C SER A 52 -0.77 26.47 13.54
N ARG A 53 0.13 27.41 13.16
CA ARG A 53 1.12 27.21 12.12
C ARG A 53 1.98 25.96 12.36
N MET A 54 2.28 25.64 13.63
CA MET A 54 3.00 24.42 13.98
C MET A 54 2.22 23.16 13.64
N THR A 55 0.90 23.16 13.82
CA THR A 55 0.04 22.02 13.44
C THR A 55 0.05 21.82 11.94
N ALA A 56 -0.12 22.89 11.16
CA ALA A 56 -0.04 22.83 9.69
C ALA A 56 1.35 22.34 9.24
N ASN A 57 2.43 22.83 9.84
CA ASN A 57 3.78 22.38 9.53
C ASN A 57 4.02 20.89 9.85
N LYS A 58 3.45 20.37 10.96
CA LYS A 58 3.54 18.94 11.29
C LYS A 58 2.83 18.08 10.24
N VAL A 59 1.64 18.51 9.78
CA VAL A 59 0.91 17.83 8.70
C VAL A 59 1.75 17.79 7.42
N LEU A 60 2.25 18.94 6.97
CA LEU A 60 3.09 19.01 5.77
C LEU A 60 4.39 18.21 5.92
N THR A 61 4.98 18.16 7.12
CA THR A 61 6.16 17.32 7.37
C THR A 61 5.81 15.84 7.26
N GLN A 62 4.66 15.43 7.77
CA GLN A 62 4.19 14.05 7.67
C GLN A 62 3.91 13.66 6.22
N LEU A 63 3.25 14.52 5.44
CA LEU A 63 3.02 14.31 4.00
C LEU A 63 4.34 14.25 3.21
N ALA A 64 5.33 15.06 3.57
CA ALA A 64 6.64 15.02 2.93
C ALA A 64 7.40 13.73 3.26
N ASN A 65 7.35 13.28 4.52
CA ASN A 65 7.94 12.00 4.93
C ASN A 65 7.24 10.80 4.25
N ALA A 66 5.93 10.92 3.98
CA ALA A 66 5.16 9.94 3.20
C ALA A 66 5.42 10.03 1.69
N GLY A 67 6.24 11.00 1.22
CA GLY A 67 6.55 11.16 -0.21
C GLY A 67 5.43 11.77 -1.05
N LEU A 68 4.32 12.19 -0.45
CA LEU A 68 3.18 12.79 -1.16
C LEU A 68 3.45 14.23 -1.61
N ILE A 69 4.35 14.92 -0.94
CA ILE A 69 4.74 16.28 -1.26
C ILE A 69 6.26 16.46 -1.22
N GLU A 70 6.75 17.42 -1.99
CA GLU A 70 8.15 17.90 -1.94
C GLU A 70 8.21 19.29 -1.31
N ARG A 71 9.08 19.46 -0.30
CA ARG A 71 9.35 20.77 0.30
C ARG A 71 10.55 21.40 -0.38
N ARG A 72 10.33 22.53 -1.07
CA ARG A 72 11.39 23.29 -1.75
C ARG A 72 11.75 24.52 -0.95
N LYS A 73 13.02 24.65 -0.60
CA LYS A 73 13.52 25.78 0.21
C LYS A 73 13.12 27.09 -0.47
N LYS A 74 12.48 27.99 0.29
CA LYS A 74 11.97 29.30 -0.16
C LYS A 74 10.81 29.28 -1.17
N SER A 75 10.45 28.14 -1.74
CA SER A 75 9.41 28.03 -2.80
C SER A 75 8.08 27.46 -2.29
N GLY A 76 8.09 26.77 -1.13
CA GLY A 76 6.90 26.15 -0.54
C GLY A 76 6.87 24.66 -0.70
N SER A 77 5.68 24.08 -0.53
CA SER A 77 5.41 22.66 -0.68
C SER A 77 4.66 22.41 -1.98
N PHE A 78 4.98 21.33 -2.67
CA PHE A 78 4.37 20.94 -3.95
C PHE A 78 3.95 19.49 -3.87
N VAL A 79 2.85 19.13 -4.52
CA VAL A 79 2.48 17.73 -4.72
C VAL A 79 3.65 17.05 -5.45
N ALA A 80 4.14 15.94 -4.89
CA ALA A 80 5.27 15.24 -5.46
C ALA A 80 4.95 14.80 -6.89
N GLN A 81 5.88 15.05 -7.80
CA GLN A 81 5.80 14.42 -9.11
C GLN A 81 6.19 12.96 -8.94
N PRO A 82 5.48 12.01 -9.59
CA PRO A 82 5.97 10.65 -9.69
C PRO A 82 7.40 10.74 -10.25
N ARG A 83 8.40 10.42 -9.44
CA ARG A 83 9.77 10.35 -9.94
C ARG A 83 9.76 9.30 -11.04
N ASN A 84 10.40 9.57 -12.18
CA ASN A 84 10.53 8.64 -13.31
C ASN A 84 11.21 7.28 -12.98
N GLN A 85 11.48 7.00 -11.72
CA GLN A 85 11.83 5.68 -11.18
C GLN A 85 10.61 4.76 -10.98
N ALA A 86 9.39 5.27 -11.18
CA ALA A 86 8.15 4.59 -10.84
C ALA A 86 7.71 3.50 -11.83
N ALA A 87 8.29 3.38 -13.01
CA ALA A 87 7.88 2.36 -13.98
C ALA A 87 8.08 0.89 -13.50
N ILE A 88 8.98 0.67 -12.52
CA ILE A 88 9.12 -0.64 -11.84
C ILE A 88 8.16 -0.75 -10.65
N LEU A 89 7.54 0.35 -10.20
CA LEU A 89 6.89 0.49 -8.91
C LEU A 89 5.39 0.78 -9.00
N GLU A 90 4.81 0.79 -10.21
CA GLU A 90 3.36 0.85 -10.32
C GLU A 90 2.75 -0.39 -9.67
N ILE A 91 1.80 -0.15 -8.76
CA ILE A 91 1.08 -1.23 -8.09
C ILE A 91 -0.02 -1.67 -9.04
N TYR A 92 0.30 -2.61 -9.92
CA TYR A 92 -0.70 -3.29 -10.74
C TYR A 92 -1.38 -4.40 -9.94
N ASP A 93 -2.65 -4.63 -10.22
CA ASP A 93 -3.31 -5.87 -9.85
C ASP A 93 -2.89 -7.00 -10.79
N ILE A 94 -2.86 -8.23 -10.29
CA ILE A 94 -2.47 -9.40 -11.08
C ILE A 94 -3.45 -9.63 -12.25
N GLU A 95 -4.74 -9.31 -12.08
CA GLU A 95 -5.72 -9.38 -13.17
C GLU A 95 -5.32 -8.46 -14.33
N ASP A 96 -4.96 -7.20 -14.04
CA ASP A 96 -4.55 -6.23 -15.06
C ASP A 96 -3.26 -6.69 -15.75
N GLU A 97 -2.34 -7.27 -14.99
CA GLU A 97 -1.09 -7.84 -15.52
C GLU A 97 -1.35 -8.98 -16.50
N VAL A 98 -2.20 -9.94 -16.13
CA VAL A 98 -2.56 -11.07 -17.00
C VAL A 98 -3.33 -10.61 -18.24
N ARG A 99 -4.27 -9.66 -18.07
CA ARG A 99 -5.04 -9.10 -19.19
C ARG A 99 -4.17 -8.31 -20.17
N ALA A 100 -3.13 -7.61 -19.68
CA ALA A 100 -2.15 -6.91 -20.53
C ALA A 100 -1.35 -7.88 -21.41
N LEU A 101 -1.25 -9.16 -21.02
CA LEU A 101 -0.69 -10.25 -21.84
C LEU A 101 -1.69 -10.85 -22.83
N ASN A 102 -2.92 -10.30 -22.93
CA ASN A 102 -4.05 -10.83 -23.71
C ASN A 102 -4.42 -12.28 -23.31
N LYS A 103 -4.39 -12.58 -22.02
CA LYS A 103 -4.72 -13.89 -21.46
C LYS A 103 -5.97 -13.81 -20.59
N ASP A 104 -6.70 -14.92 -20.51
CA ASP A 104 -7.84 -15.06 -19.61
C ASP A 104 -7.35 -15.19 -18.18
N TYR A 105 -7.95 -14.38 -17.29
CA TYR A 105 -7.62 -14.34 -15.88
C TYR A 105 -8.70 -14.99 -15.02
N HIS A 106 -8.28 -15.80 -14.05
CA HIS A 106 -9.08 -16.17 -12.89
C HIS A 106 -8.15 -16.38 -11.68
N PHE A 107 -8.71 -16.41 -10.48
CA PHE A 107 -7.97 -16.76 -9.29
C PHE A 107 -8.74 -17.74 -8.41
N ARG A 108 -8.03 -18.42 -7.54
CA ARG A 108 -8.57 -19.31 -6.52
C ARG A 108 -7.99 -18.92 -5.15
N MET A 109 -8.87 -18.56 -4.22
CA MET A 109 -8.47 -18.38 -2.82
C MET A 109 -8.24 -19.76 -2.21
N GLU A 110 -7.05 -20.01 -1.69
CA GLU A 110 -6.68 -21.29 -1.05
C GLU A 110 -6.80 -21.21 0.47
N GLU A 111 -6.54 -20.02 1.04
CA GLU A 111 -6.61 -19.80 2.47
C GLU A 111 -7.03 -18.36 2.76
N CYS A 112 -7.94 -18.17 3.73
CA CYS A 112 -8.26 -16.88 4.31
C CYS A 112 -8.56 -17.04 5.79
N ARG A 113 -7.80 -16.37 6.66
CA ARG A 113 -8.02 -16.45 8.11
C ARG A 113 -7.62 -15.18 8.85
N GLU A 114 -8.45 -14.79 9.82
CA GLU A 114 -8.05 -13.82 10.84
C GLU A 114 -7.09 -14.48 11.83
N ARG A 115 -5.97 -13.83 12.12
CA ARG A 115 -5.04 -14.30 13.16
C ARG A 115 -4.30 -13.15 13.85
N LYS A 116 -3.81 -13.38 15.04
CA LYS A 116 -2.82 -12.49 15.67
C LYS A 116 -1.47 -12.66 14.98
N THR A 117 -0.79 -11.55 14.72
CA THR A 117 0.52 -11.55 14.06
C THR A 117 1.55 -12.32 14.88
N VAL A 118 2.21 -13.30 14.25
CA VAL A 118 3.39 -13.99 14.79
C VAL A 118 4.67 -13.17 14.51
N ALA A 119 5.84 -13.63 14.95
CA ALA A 119 7.08 -12.88 14.81
C ALA A 119 7.40 -12.53 13.33
N THR A 120 7.24 -13.49 12.43
CA THR A 120 7.47 -13.32 10.99
C THR A 120 6.46 -12.35 10.36
N ASP A 121 5.18 -12.40 10.77
CA ASP A 121 4.14 -11.47 10.29
C ASP A 121 4.46 -10.03 10.70
N ARG A 122 4.95 -9.84 11.95
CA ARG A 122 5.33 -8.50 12.43
C ARG A 122 6.48 -7.91 11.62
N LEU A 123 7.47 -8.72 11.27
CA LEU A 123 8.57 -8.30 10.39
C LEU A 123 8.07 -7.94 8.99
N ARG A 124 7.18 -8.77 8.43
CA ARG A 124 6.59 -8.53 7.11
C ARG A 124 5.75 -7.26 7.10
N LEU A 125 4.87 -7.05 8.08
CA LEU A 125 4.01 -5.86 8.20
C LEU A 125 4.73 -4.64 8.76
N SER A 126 5.96 -4.78 9.29
CA SER A 126 6.68 -3.69 9.98
C SER A 126 5.90 -3.13 11.18
N VAL A 127 5.28 -4.01 11.98
CA VAL A 127 4.55 -3.67 13.21
C VAL A 127 5.26 -4.21 14.44
N ALA A 128 5.22 -3.46 15.55
CA ALA A 128 5.86 -3.85 16.80
C ALA A 128 4.99 -4.80 17.65
N GLY A 129 3.69 -4.62 17.64
CA GLY A 129 2.72 -5.29 18.51
C GLY A 129 2.14 -6.57 17.89
N LYS A 130 1.44 -7.35 18.76
CA LYS A 130 0.62 -8.49 18.32
C LYS A 130 -0.73 -7.98 17.82
N GLU A 131 -0.74 -7.44 16.63
CA GLU A 131 -1.95 -6.91 16.00
C GLU A 131 -2.74 -8.05 15.34
N LYS A 132 -4.04 -7.82 15.06
CA LYS A 132 -4.84 -8.73 14.26
C LYS A 132 -4.59 -8.47 12.78
N SER A 133 -4.53 -9.52 12.00
CA SER A 133 -4.37 -9.47 10.56
C SER A 133 -5.24 -10.52 9.87
N ILE A 134 -5.62 -10.26 8.62
CA ILE A 134 -6.10 -11.29 7.71
C ILE A 134 -4.88 -11.83 6.96
N TYR A 135 -4.71 -13.13 6.99
CA TYR A 135 -3.77 -13.85 6.12
C TYR A 135 -4.56 -14.49 4.98
N VAL A 136 -4.18 -14.15 3.76
CA VAL A 136 -4.83 -14.67 2.55
C VAL A 136 -3.79 -15.28 1.63
N VAL A 137 -4.13 -16.44 1.06
CA VAL A 137 -3.35 -17.11 0.01
C VAL A 137 -4.24 -17.27 -1.20
N CYS A 138 -3.81 -16.74 -2.35
CA CYS A 138 -4.48 -16.87 -3.62
C CYS A 138 -3.53 -17.43 -4.68
N LEU A 139 -4.02 -18.34 -5.49
CA LEU A 139 -3.35 -18.77 -6.70
C LEU A 139 -4.04 -18.10 -7.90
N HIS A 140 -3.27 -17.35 -8.68
CA HIS A 140 -3.70 -16.64 -9.87
C HIS A 140 -3.35 -17.44 -11.11
N PHE A 141 -4.21 -17.39 -12.12
CA PHE A 141 -4.09 -18.17 -13.34
C PHE A 141 -4.15 -17.26 -14.57
N ALA A 142 -3.39 -17.65 -15.59
CA ALA A 142 -3.42 -17.08 -16.92
C ALA A 142 -3.66 -18.21 -17.94
N ASP A 143 -4.74 -18.16 -18.71
CA ASP A 143 -5.18 -19.22 -19.63
C ASP A 143 -5.26 -20.60 -18.95
N GLY A 144 -5.77 -20.63 -17.71
CA GLY A 144 -5.93 -21.84 -16.92
C GLY A 144 -4.64 -22.42 -16.32
N LYS A 145 -3.48 -21.81 -16.55
CA LYS A 145 -2.20 -22.22 -15.94
C LYS A 145 -1.85 -21.34 -14.75
N PRO A 146 -1.24 -21.89 -13.67
CA PRO A 146 -0.76 -21.09 -12.56
C PRO A 146 0.20 -20.00 -13.04
N PHE A 147 -0.13 -18.77 -12.71
CA PHE A 147 0.66 -17.59 -13.07
C PHE A 147 1.46 -17.06 -11.89
N CYS A 148 0.82 -16.99 -10.72
CA CYS A 148 1.42 -16.41 -9.52
C CYS A 148 0.76 -16.95 -8.26
N LEU A 149 1.57 -17.26 -7.24
CA LEU A 149 1.10 -17.47 -5.87
C LEU A 149 1.21 -16.16 -5.09
N GLU A 150 0.08 -15.68 -4.55
CA GLU A 150 -0.01 -14.54 -3.66
C GLU A 150 -0.16 -14.98 -2.21
N GLU A 151 0.72 -14.51 -1.32
CA GLU A 151 0.64 -14.69 0.13
C GLU A 151 0.60 -13.30 0.80
N ARG A 152 -0.56 -12.90 1.29
CA ARG A 152 -0.81 -11.55 1.77
C ARG A 152 -1.19 -11.51 3.24
N LEU A 153 -0.68 -10.49 3.92
CA LEU A 153 -1.12 -10.06 5.24
C LEU A 153 -1.78 -8.68 5.11
N ILE A 154 -2.98 -8.53 5.66
CA ILE A 154 -3.70 -7.25 5.74
C ILE A 154 -3.82 -6.88 7.21
N ASN A 155 -3.38 -5.69 7.58
CA ASN A 155 -3.39 -5.20 8.95
C ASN A 155 -4.78 -4.71 9.33
N LEU A 156 -5.48 -5.41 10.23
CA LEU A 156 -6.83 -5.03 10.65
C LEU A 156 -6.88 -3.76 11.52
N LYS A 157 -5.76 -3.28 12.00
CA LYS A 157 -5.70 -1.99 12.69
C LYS A 157 -5.84 -0.81 11.72
N THR A 158 -5.26 -0.94 10.54
CA THR A 158 -5.29 0.08 9.48
C THR A 158 -6.46 -0.13 8.53
N VAL A 159 -6.83 -1.40 8.27
CA VAL A 159 -7.87 -1.80 7.33
C VAL A 159 -8.90 -2.71 8.02
N PRO A 160 -9.68 -2.20 9.00
CA PRO A 160 -10.63 -3.02 9.76
C PRO A 160 -11.74 -3.62 8.89
N GLN A 161 -12.12 -2.95 7.80
CA GLN A 161 -13.14 -3.42 6.85
C GLN A 161 -12.73 -4.69 6.08
N ALA A 162 -11.45 -5.06 6.05
CA ALA A 162 -11.01 -6.30 5.44
C ALA A 162 -11.53 -7.55 6.17
N LYS A 163 -11.99 -7.40 7.42
CA LYS A 163 -12.57 -8.48 8.20
C LYS A 163 -13.88 -9.01 7.61
N ASP A 164 -14.68 -8.12 7.03
CA ASP A 164 -16.01 -8.42 6.53
C ASP A 164 -16.01 -8.75 5.01
N MET A 165 -14.83 -8.82 4.41
CA MET A 165 -14.67 -9.08 2.97
C MET A 165 -14.61 -10.58 2.67
N ASP A 166 -15.35 -10.96 1.64
CA ASP A 166 -15.24 -12.29 1.03
C ASP A 166 -14.21 -12.27 -0.12
N PHE A 167 -12.97 -12.62 0.20
CA PHE A 167 -11.88 -12.71 -0.76
C PHE A 167 -11.95 -13.92 -1.70
N SER A 168 -13.02 -14.72 -1.66
CA SER A 168 -13.27 -15.73 -2.68
C SER A 168 -13.86 -15.14 -3.96
N THR A 169 -14.49 -13.97 -3.88
CA THR A 169 -15.18 -13.30 -4.99
C THR A 169 -14.37 -12.17 -5.62
N VAL A 170 -13.47 -11.57 -4.88
CA VAL A 170 -12.59 -10.49 -5.34
C VAL A 170 -11.17 -10.72 -4.78
N SER A 171 -10.15 -10.59 -5.63
CA SER A 171 -8.78 -10.74 -5.16
C SER A 171 -8.42 -9.66 -4.13
N PRO A 172 -7.65 -10.00 -3.09
CA PRO A 172 -7.31 -9.02 -2.04
C PRO A 172 -6.49 -7.85 -2.59
N GLY A 173 -5.68 -8.06 -3.63
CA GLY A 173 -4.92 -7.00 -4.31
C GLY A 173 -5.85 -5.98 -4.95
N LYS A 174 -6.79 -6.44 -5.78
CA LYS A 174 -7.77 -5.61 -6.48
C LYS A 174 -8.63 -4.80 -5.51
N TRP A 175 -9.13 -5.47 -4.46
CA TRP A 175 -9.94 -4.82 -3.44
C TRP A 175 -9.18 -3.71 -2.70
N LEU A 176 -7.94 -3.99 -2.27
CA LEU A 176 -7.11 -3.01 -1.56
C LEU A 176 -6.78 -1.79 -2.42
N ILE A 177 -6.42 -1.99 -3.68
CA ILE A 177 -6.13 -0.89 -4.62
C ILE A 177 -7.37 0.01 -4.80
N ALA A 178 -8.56 -0.58 -4.88
CA ALA A 178 -9.80 0.15 -5.10
C ALA A 178 -10.31 0.90 -3.85
N GLN A 179 -10.02 0.41 -2.64
CA GLN A 179 -10.64 0.88 -1.41
C GLN A 179 -9.69 1.65 -0.49
N ILE A 180 -8.39 1.38 -0.56
CA ILE A 180 -7.42 1.90 0.42
C ILE A 180 -6.40 2.78 -0.29
N PRO A 181 -6.46 4.12 -0.09
CA PRO A 181 -5.42 5.00 -0.59
C PRO A 181 -4.11 4.69 0.12
N TRP A 182 -3.08 4.36 -0.63
CA TRP A 182 -1.75 4.14 -0.10
C TRP A 182 -0.88 5.38 -0.32
N THR A 183 0.02 5.65 0.62
CA THR A 183 0.90 6.84 0.60
C THR A 183 2.36 6.48 0.33
N ALA A 184 2.74 5.25 0.63
CA ALA A 184 4.09 4.74 0.39
C ALA A 184 4.04 3.24 0.06
N ALA A 185 4.96 2.80 -0.79
CA ALA A 185 5.17 1.40 -1.08
C ALA A 185 6.67 1.08 -1.14
N GLU A 186 7.03 -0.11 -0.67
CA GLU A 186 8.36 -0.69 -0.81
C GLU A 186 8.22 -1.97 -1.62
N HIS A 187 9.05 -2.12 -2.66
CA HIS A 187 9.15 -3.35 -3.43
C HIS A 187 10.54 -3.94 -3.26
N ARG A 188 10.59 -5.23 -2.99
CA ARG A 188 11.80 -6.03 -2.99
C ARG A 188 11.64 -7.14 -4.01
N ILE A 189 12.52 -7.17 -4.99
CA ILE A 189 12.53 -8.18 -6.04
C ILE A 189 13.73 -9.09 -5.80
N SER A 190 13.50 -10.39 -5.80
CA SER A 190 14.52 -11.41 -5.58
C SER A 190 14.23 -12.67 -6.37
N ALA A 191 15.16 -13.59 -6.41
CA ALA A 191 14.98 -14.92 -6.96
C ALA A 191 15.12 -15.97 -5.86
N GLN A 192 14.36 -17.05 -5.95
CA GLN A 192 14.49 -18.22 -5.09
C GLN A 192 14.22 -19.49 -5.88
N LEU A 193 14.67 -20.61 -5.32
CA LEU A 193 14.28 -21.92 -5.84
C LEU A 193 12.94 -22.35 -5.22
N ALA A 194 12.07 -22.92 -6.01
CA ALA A 194 10.80 -23.46 -5.53
C ALA A 194 11.05 -24.71 -4.67
N ASP A 195 10.61 -24.65 -3.41
CA ASP A 195 10.48 -25.85 -2.62
C ASP A 195 9.36 -26.76 -3.15
N GLU A 196 9.21 -27.94 -2.59
CA GLU A 196 8.20 -28.90 -3.05
C GLU A 196 6.76 -28.36 -2.95
N GLN A 197 6.46 -27.53 -1.95
CA GLN A 197 5.13 -26.98 -1.73
C GLN A 197 4.80 -25.90 -2.77
N LEU A 198 5.72 -24.96 -3.00
CA LEU A 198 5.59 -23.92 -4.02
C LEU A 198 5.54 -24.53 -5.42
N ALA A 199 6.42 -25.51 -5.70
CA ALA A 199 6.47 -26.20 -6.98
C ALA A 199 5.14 -26.90 -7.33
N ARG A 200 4.53 -27.61 -6.36
CA ARG A 200 3.21 -28.22 -6.57
C ARG A 200 2.11 -27.20 -6.86
N ARG A 201 2.09 -26.06 -6.14
CA ARG A 201 1.07 -25.02 -6.33
C ARG A 201 1.20 -24.33 -7.69
N LEU A 202 2.44 -24.06 -8.11
CA LEU A 202 2.72 -23.41 -9.39
C LEU A 202 2.80 -24.39 -10.57
N GLU A 203 2.62 -25.71 -10.34
CA GLU A 203 2.72 -26.76 -11.34
C GLU A 203 4.04 -26.75 -12.12
N ILE A 204 5.14 -26.49 -11.42
CA ILE A 204 6.51 -26.48 -11.95
C ILE A 204 7.37 -27.56 -11.27
N PRO A 205 8.48 -27.98 -11.88
CA PRO A 205 9.41 -28.91 -11.24
C PRO A 205 9.95 -28.33 -9.91
N PRO A 206 10.17 -29.17 -8.89
CA PRO A 206 10.91 -28.75 -7.69
C PRO A 206 12.27 -28.15 -8.05
N GLN A 207 12.74 -27.19 -7.27
CA GLN A 207 14.00 -26.45 -7.51
C GLN A 207 14.00 -25.59 -8.80
N SER A 208 12.85 -25.40 -9.46
CA SER A 208 12.74 -24.39 -10.51
C SER A 208 12.96 -22.99 -9.92
N ALA A 209 13.60 -22.11 -10.70
CA ALA A 209 13.74 -20.72 -10.31
C ALA A 209 12.40 -20.00 -10.30
N CYS A 210 12.17 -19.19 -9.29
CA CYS A 210 11.01 -18.31 -9.18
C CYS A 210 11.47 -16.87 -8.98
N LEU A 211 10.81 -15.94 -9.67
CA LEU A 211 10.88 -14.53 -9.35
C LEU A 211 9.98 -14.26 -8.14
N VAL A 212 10.49 -13.58 -7.14
CA VAL A 212 9.74 -13.21 -5.94
C VAL A 212 9.66 -11.70 -5.83
N VAL A 213 8.44 -11.19 -5.75
CA VAL A 213 8.16 -9.77 -5.51
C VAL A 213 7.51 -9.64 -4.14
N GLU A 214 8.21 -9.04 -3.20
CA GLU A 214 7.66 -8.66 -1.91
C GLU A 214 7.28 -7.18 -1.95
N ARG A 215 6.05 -6.87 -1.55
CA ARG A 215 5.54 -5.50 -1.51
C ARG A 215 4.98 -5.21 -0.14
N LYS A 216 5.33 -4.06 0.40
CA LYS A 216 4.69 -3.48 1.58
C LYS A 216 4.07 -2.17 1.20
N THR A 217 2.89 -1.88 1.72
CA THR A 217 2.23 -0.59 1.53
C THR A 217 1.81 0.01 2.85
N TRP A 218 1.85 1.32 2.91
CA TRP A 218 1.44 2.13 4.05
C TRP A 218 0.43 3.16 3.59
N ASP A 219 -0.45 3.53 4.51
CA ASP A 219 -1.20 4.78 4.48
C ASP A 219 -0.70 5.70 5.60
N VAL A 220 -1.38 6.82 5.82
CA VAL A 220 -1.03 7.78 6.89
C VAL A 220 -1.21 7.22 8.29
N SER A 221 -2.05 6.22 8.47
CA SER A 221 -2.33 5.59 9.77
C SER A 221 -1.33 4.47 10.09
N GLY A 222 -0.57 3.99 9.09
CA GLY A 222 0.48 2.99 9.27
C GLY A 222 0.53 1.91 8.20
N PRO A 223 1.12 0.73 8.51
CA PRO A 223 1.21 -0.37 7.56
C PRO A 223 -0.16 -0.92 7.20
N VAL A 224 -0.46 -0.97 5.90
CA VAL A 224 -1.71 -1.48 5.32
C VAL A 224 -1.59 -2.97 5.04
N THR A 225 -0.62 -3.36 4.22
CA THR A 225 -0.46 -4.75 3.79
C THR A 225 1.00 -5.09 3.50
N SER A 226 1.30 -6.37 3.62
CA SER A 226 2.51 -6.99 3.10
C SER A 226 2.13 -8.18 2.26
N VAL A 227 2.57 -8.21 1.02
CA VAL A 227 2.32 -9.31 0.08
C VAL A 227 3.63 -9.85 -0.46
N ARG A 228 3.64 -11.16 -0.71
CA ARG A 228 4.68 -11.88 -1.43
C ARG A 228 4.02 -12.55 -2.63
N PHE A 229 4.51 -12.23 -3.79
CA PHE A 229 4.18 -12.88 -5.04
C PHE A 229 5.32 -13.80 -5.46
N SER A 230 5.00 -15.02 -5.84
CA SER A 230 5.96 -15.99 -6.38
C SER A 230 5.54 -16.38 -7.79
N TYR A 231 6.38 -16.09 -8.77
CA TYR A 231 6.13 -16.35 -10.19
C TYR A 231 7.11 -17.40 -10.71
N PRO A 232 6.68 -18.32 -11.58
CA PRO A 232 7.61 -19.13 -12.36
C PRO A 232 8.51 -18.23 -13.21
N SER A 233 9.82 -18.46 -13.23
CA SER A 233 10.79 -17.59 -13.90
C SER A 233 10.73 -17.63 -15.43
N ASP A 234 10.16 -18.67 -16.00
CA ASP A 234 9.99 -18.86 -17.44
C ASP A 234 8.79 -18.13 -18.03
N SER A 235 7.83 -17.74 -17.16
CA SER A 235 6.57 -17.12 -17.58
C SER A 235 6.44 -15.65 -17.16
N HIS A 236 7.40 -15.12 -16.38
CA HIS A 236 7.30 -13.78 -15.85
C HIS A 236 8.62 -13.02 -15.86
N ALA A 237 8.59 -11.76 -16.29
CA ALA A 237 9.72 -10.84 -16.27
C ALA A 237 9.25 -9.44 -15.90
N ILE A 238 10.04 -8.74 -15.09
CA ILE A 238 9.82 -7.34 -14.76
C ILE A 238 10.63 -6.49 -15.71
N THR A 239 9.96 -5.65 -16.50
CA THR A 239 10.60 -4.73 -17.44
C THR A 239 10.34 -3.29 -17.03
N ALA A 240 11.39 -2.49 -16.91
CA ALA A 240 11.30 -1.06 -16.71
C ALA A 240 11.96 -0.31 -17.86
N ARG A 241 11.34 0.79 -18.29
CA ARG A 241 11.89 1.70 -19.30
C ARG A 241 12.21 3.03 -18.65
N PHE A 242 13.41 3.50 -18.86
CA PHE A 242 13.88 4.80 -18.36
C PHE A 242 14.23 5.71 -19.53
N ALA A 243 13.87 7.00 -19.39
CA ALA A 243 14.41 8.05 -20.26
C ALA A 243 15.35 8.93 -19.42
N PRO A 244 16.45 9.46 -20.00
CA PRO A 244 17.27 10.45 -19.32
C PRO A 244 16.42 11.65 -18.91
N ALA A 245 16.69 12.22 -17.73
CA ALA A 245 16.09 13.50 -17.37
C ALA A 245 16.52 14.54 -18.42
N SER A 246 15.56 15.22 -19.02
CA SER A 246 15.85 16.36 -19.90
C SER A 246 16.60 17.41 -19.09
N SER A 247 17.82 17.72 -19.49
CA SER A 247 18.70 18.75 -18.89
C SER A 247 18.07 20.13 -19.00
#